data_656fbaf5e2ff22aeea88633f080d5c2f
#
_entry.id   656fbaf5e2ff22aeea88633f080d5c2f
#
_cell.length_a   1.000
_cell.length_b   1.000
_cell.length_c   1.000
_cell.angle_alpha   90.00
_cell.angle_beta   90.00
_cell.angle_gamma   90.00
#
_symmetry.space_group_name_H-M   'P 1'
#
loop_
_entity.id
_entity.type
_entity.pdbx_description
1 polymer ?
#
loop_
_entity_poly.entity_id
_entity_poly.type
_entity_poly.pdbx_seq_one_letter_code
_entity_poly.pdbx_strand_id
1 'polypeptide(L)'
;ADIKTNDIVNKADFFTTNGAHLSLKGKNYYVVGTNMWYGGYLGSSGKVGDRARLIKELDNLKALGINNIRVLAVSEKAEHNSAVRPATTNGFGDHNEELLAGLDFFMAEIAKRDISAVIYLNNFWQWSGGMTQYMSWIEGKPALDPNATKEWEAFMAKSASFYQSKKAQAEWRKTIKKIVTRVNTVTGKSYIDDPAILSWQLANEPRAGNSKASAKEKEIYIKWINETAKYIHSLDPNHMVSTGSEGLMGSNNDEKLYSDAHASPYINYMTYHMWIRNWGWFDKTKPAETWDAGIAKANEYLNVHIDIAKKVNKPLVLEEFGLDRDFGSYDIKATTHYRDKFYRLVFDTVYKRANTGEAIAGYNFWAWNGSARTTRANYWWQEGDDFMGDPPQEEQGMYGVFDSDISTILLIKEYSDKMHSIPK
;
A
#
# COMPACT_ATOMS: atom_id res chain seq x y z
N ALA A 1 -7.93 1.98 45.69
CA ALA A 1 -7.56 1.50 44.35
C ALA A 1 -8.06 2.54 43.36
N ASP A 2 -7.12 3.35 42.87
CA ASP A 2 -7.44 4.37 41.87
C ASP A 2 -7.88 3.67 40.59
N ILE A 3 -9.15 3.82 40.25
CA ILE A 3 -9.66 3.49 38.94
C ILE A 3 -8.99 4.47 37.97
N LYS A 4 -7.99 4.01 37.23
CA LYS A 4 -7.50 4.76 36.08
C LYS A 4 -8.72 5.02 35.22
N THR A 5 -9.08 6.28 35.09
CA THR A 5 -10.06 6.72 34.09
C THR A 5 -9.55 6.19 32.77
N ASN A 6 -10.19 5.17 32.21
CA ASN A 6 -9.97 4.75 30.84
C ASN A 6 -10.14 5.99 29.99
N ASP A 7 -9.10 6.40 29.25
CA ASP A 7 -9.23 7.45 28.27
C ASP A 7 -10.41 7.06 27.37
N ILE A 8 -11.50 7.83 27.48
CA ILE A 8 -12.69 7.59 26.67
C ILE A 8 -12.26 7.86 25.23
N VAL A 9 -12.28 6.81 24.39
CA VAL A 9 -11.96 6.93 22.97
C VAL A 9 -13.00 7.85 22.33
N ASN A 10 -12.55 9.01 21.84
CA ASN A 10 -13.42 9.95 21.16
C ASN A 10 -13.56 9.52 19.69
N LYS A 11 -14.75 9.08 19.29
CA LYS A 11 -15.04 8.65 17.92
C LYS A 11 -14.78 9.76 16.89
N ALA A 12 -14.83 11.02 17.27
CA ALA A 12 -14.54 12.13 16.38
C ALA A 12 -13.05 12.17 15.95
N ASP A 13 -12.16 11.52 16.68
CA ASP A 13 -10.72 11.47 16.35
C ASP A 13 -10.40 10.43 15.26
N PHE A 14 -11.35 9.56 14.91
CA PHE A 14 -11.16 8.55 13.87
C PHE A 14 -11.59 9.05 12.50
N PHE A 15 -10.86 8.60 11.49
CA PHE A 15 -11.23 8.85 10.10
C PHE A 15 -12.53 8.12 9.76
N THR A 16 -13.36 8.78 8.97
CA THR A 16 -14.62 8.22 8.47
C THR A 16 -14.90 8.74 7.07
N THR A 17 -16.08 8.46 6.55
CA THR A 17 -16.53 8.95 5.25
C THR A 17 -17.79 9.82 5.41
N ASN A 18 -17.93 10.77 4.50
CA ASN A 18 -19.14 11.56 4.31
C ASN A 18 -19.46 11.55 2.81
N GLY A 19 -20.33 10.61 2.40
CA GLY A 19 -20.56 10.38 0.97
C GLY A 19 -19.25 10.00 0.26
N ALA A 20 -18.90 10.73 -0.80
CA ALA A 20 -17.70 10.52 -1.58
C ALA A 20 -16.45 11.24 -1.04
N HIS A 21 -16.46 11.65 0.22
CA HIS A 21 -15.33 12.32 0.86
C HIS A 21 -14.85 11.58 2.10
N LEU A 22 -13.54 11.55 2.29
CA LEU A 22 -12.94 11.19 3.58
C LEU A 22 -13.18 12.34 4.55
N SER A 23 -13.40 12.02 5.81
CA SER A 23 -13.72 12.99 6.84
C SER A 23 -12.93 12.73 8.11
N LEU A 24 -12.49 13.82 8.74
CA LEU A 24 -11.88 13.81 10.07
C LEU A 24 -12.43 15.01 10.85
N LYS A 25 -13.00 14.73 12.02
CA LYS A 25 -13.58 15.78 12.89
C LYS A 25 -14.60 16.66 12.15
N GLY A 26 -15.40 16.06 11.29
CA GLY A 26 -16.44 16.75 10.51
C GLY A 26 -15.96 17.56 9.32
N LYS A 27 -14.68 17.50 8.99
CA LYS A 27 -14.08 18.20 7.85
C LYS A 27 -13.56 17.23 6.82
N ASN A 28 -13.56 17.63 5.55
CA ASN A 28 -12.95 16.82 4.49
C ASN A 28 -11.46 16.61 4.77
N TYR A 29 -11.00 15.38 4.54
CA TYR A 29 -9.61 15.00 4.71
C TYR A 29 -9.04 14.53 3.39
N TYR A 30 -7.83 14.99 3.07
CA TYR A 30 -7.12 14.59 1.85
C TYR A 30 -5.83 13.86 2.20
N VAL A 31 -5.66 12.69 1.60
CA VAL A 31 -4.45 11.87 1.74
C VAL A 31 -3.33 12.47 0.90
N VAL A 32 -2.26 12.88 1.55
CA VAL A 32 -1.03 13.38 0.93
C VAL A 32 0.07 12.45 1.38
N GLY A 33 0.27 11.36 0.64
CA GLY A 33 0.98 10.22 1.16
C GLY A 33 2.07 9.64 0.30
N THR A 34 2.77 8.71 0.93
CA THR A 34 3.76 7.85 0.28
C THR A 34 3.57 6.41 0.68
N ASN A 35 4.19 5.51 -0.09
CA ASN A 35 4.42 4.14 0.34
C ASN A 35 5.77 4.04 1.04
N MET A 36 5.78 3.40 2.20
CA MET A 36 6.97 2.98 2.93
C MET A 36 6.65 1.64 3.58
N TRP A 37 6.50 0.62 2.72
CA TRP A 37 6.06 -0.72 3.16
C TRP A 37 6.94 -1.28 4.28
N TYR A 38 8.22 -0.88 4.31
CA TYR A 38 9.24 -1.37 5.24
C TYR A 38 9.29 -0.61 6.58
N GLY A 39 8.34 0.29 6.83
CA GLY A 39 8.35 1.11 8.05
C GLY A 39 8.42 0.30 9.33
N GLY A 40 7.66 -0.79 9.41
CA GLY A 40 7.70 -1.70 10.57
C GLY A 40 9.04 -2.41 10.72
N TYR A 41 9.70 -2.74 9.63
CA TYR A 41 11.04 -3.31 9.65
C TYR A 41 12.06 -2.36 10.28
N LEU A 42 12.07 -1.09 9.87
CA LEU A 42 12.96 -0.09 10.44
C LEU A 42 12.69 0.14 11.94
N GLY A 43 11.43 -0.01 12.35
CA GLY A 43 11.03 0.16 13.75
C GLY A 43 11.48 -0.97 14.68
N SER A 44 11.96 -2.09 14.16
CA SER A 44 12.44 -3.21 14.94
C SER A 44 13.67 -2.82 15.77
N SER A 45 13.80 -3.41 16.95
CA SER A 45 14.92 -3.16 17.86
C SER A 45 16.16 -4.01 17.56
N GLY A 46 16.01 -5.06 16.74
CA GLY A 46 17.09 -6.00 16.45
C GLY A 46 17.97 -5.58 15.27
N LYS A 47 18.73 -6.55 14.75
CA LYS A 47 19.65 -6.36 13.62
C LYS A 47 18.98 -5.78 12.37
N VAL A 48 17.70 -6.10 12.17
CA VAL A 48 16.92 -5.69 11.00
C VAL A 48 16.53 -4.22 11.09
N GLY A 49 16.31 -3.74 12.31
CA GLY A 49 15.81 -2.40 12.56
C GLY A 49 16.86 -1.32 12.39
N ASP A 50 16.37 -0.12 12.16
CA ASP A 50 17.15 1.11 12.17
C ASP A 50 16.24 2.26 12.60
N ARG A 51 16.00 2.34 13.91
CA ARG A 51 15.09 3.34 14.49
C ARG A 51 15.57 4.76 14.25
N ALA A 52 16.88 4.99 14.29
CA ALA A 52 17.44 6.30 14.02
C ALA A 52 17.13 6.75 12.59
N ARG A 53 17.29 5.86 11.60
CA ARG A 53 16.88 6.13 10.21
C ARG A 53 15.37 6.38 10.10
N LEU A 54 14.55 5.55 10.77
CA LEU A 54 13.10 5.71 10.71
C LEU A 54 12.68 7.10 11.18
N ILE A 55 13.21 7.56 12.31
CA ILE A 55 12.93 8.89 12.85
C ILE A 55 13.31 9.98 11.85
N LYS A 56 14.49 9.87 11.25
CA LYS A 56 14.99 10.82 10.25
C LYS A 56 14.08 10.83 9.01
N GLU A 57 13.71 9.66 8.50
CA GLU A 57 12.81 9.55 7.35
C GLU A 57 11.45 10.19 7.64
N LEU A 58 10.89 9.92 8.81
CA LEU A 58 9.60 10.49 9.21
C LEU A 58 9.66 12.00 9.41
N ASP A 59 10.75 12.53 9.95
CA ASP A 59 10.97 13.97 10.07
C ASP A 59 11.03 14.62 8.68
N ASN A 60 11.75 14.00 7.74
CA ASN A 60 11.83 14.49 6.37
C ASN A 60 10.47 14.47 5.66
N LEU A 61 9.73 13.37 5.80
CA LEU A 61 8.40 13.24 5.21
C LEU A 61 7.42 14.27 5.80
N LYS A 62 7.44 14.48 7.10
CA LYS A 62 6.63 15.52 7.75
C LYS A 62 6.96 16.90 7.21
N ALA A 63 8.24 17.22 7.05
CA ALA A 63 8.69 18.50 6.49
C ALA A 63 8.21 18.68 5.03
N LEU A 64 8.04 17.62 4.28
CA LEU A 64 7.50 17.64 2.92
C LEU A 64 5.97 17.74 2.88
N GLY A 65 5.30 17.71 4.03
CA GLY A 65 3.85 17.80 4.10
C GLY A 65 3.12 16.45 3.95
N ILE A 66 3.84 15.34 4.03
CA ILE A 66 3.24 14.00 4.00
C ILE A 66 2.43 13.77 5.27
N ASN A 67 1.18 13.34 5.11
CA ASN A 67 0.27 13.05 6.22
C ASN A 67 -0.19 11.60 6.28
N ASN A 68 0.26 10.75 5.36
CA ASN A 68 -0.14 9.33 5.31
C ASN A 68 0.97 8.46 4.76
N ILE A 69 1.14 7.29 5.37
CA ILE A 69 2.06 6.25 4.90
C ILE A 69 1.30 4.94 4.78
N ARG A 70 1.42 4.31 3.61
CA ARG A 70 0.92 2.97 3.39
C ARG A 70 2.02 1.97 3.74
N VAL A 71 1.74 1.08 4.69
CA VAL A 71 2.74 0.22 5.34
C VAL A 71 2.27 -1.23 5.40
N LEU A 72 3.21 -2.17 5.21
CA LEU A 72 2.96 -3.61 5.33
C LEU A 72 3.02 -4.04 6.79
N ALA A 73 1.97 -4.72 7.28
CA ALA A 73 1.96 -5.27 8.64
C ALA A 73 2.51 -6.70 8.70
N VAL A 74 2.30 -7.49 7.65
CA VAL A 74 2.51 -8.94 7.69
C VAL A 74 3.25 -9.40 6.44
N SER A 75 4.33 -10.16 6.63
CA SER A 75 5.05 -10.87 5.58
C SER A 75 5.19 -12.34 5.95
N GLU A 76 5.24 -13.20 4.97
CA GLU A 76 5.35 -14.65 5.14
C GLU A 76 6.70 -15.14 4.62
N LYS A 77 7.33 -16.03 5.37
CA LYS A 77 8.62 -16.60 5.00
C LYS A 77 8.48 -17.47 3.75
N ALA A 78 9.11 -17.03 2.67
CA ALA A 78 9.17 -17.76 1.41
C ALA A 78 10.61 -18.26 1.16
N GLU A 79 10.74 -19.29 0.33
CA GLU A 79 12.05 -19.86 -0.01
C GLU A 79 12.73 -19.14 -1.19
N HIS A 80 11.95 -18.42 -2.00
CA HIS A 80 12.48 -17.69 -3.16
C HIS A 80 13.10 -16.34 -2.78
N ASN A 81 13.95 -15.82 -3.66
CA ASN A 81 14.69 -14.58 -3.42
C ASN A 81 13.87 -13.29 -3.64
N SER A 82 12.66 -13.40 -4.18
CA SER A 82 11.80 -12.24 -4.42
C SER A 82 11.13 -11.70 -3.15
N ALA A 83 11.11 -12.48 -2.07
CA ALA A 83 10.43 -12.09 -0.83
C ALA A 83 11.37 -11.39 0.14
N VAL A 84 10.82 -10.40 0.83
CA VAL A 84 11.52 -9.71 1.92
C VAL A 84 11.89 -10.68 3.04
N ARG A 85 13.05 -10.49 3.63
CA ARG A 85 13.59 -11.28 4.74
C ARG A 85 14.17 -10.37 5.82
N PRO A 86 14.02 -10.71 7.11
CA PRO A 86 13.19 -11.79 7.65
C PRO A 86 11.70 -11.51 7.51
N ALA A 87 10.86 -12.52 7.71
CA ALA A 87 9.41 -12.40 7.64
C ALA A 87 8.79 -12.21 9.03
N THR A 88 7.63 -11.58 9.07
CA THR A 88 6.85 -11.46 10.32
C THR A 88 6.19 -12.77 10.71
N THR A 89 5.94 -13.65 9.75
CA THR A 89 5.26 -14.95 9.95
C THR A 89 6.07 -16.04 9.27
N ASN A 90 6.53 -17.02 10.05
CA ASN A 90 7.42 -18.08 9.59
C ASN A 90 6.71 -19.43 9.36
N GLY A 91 5.42 -19.46 9.60
CA GLY A 91 4.53 -20.60 9.49
C GLY A 91 3.22 -20.26 10.18
N PHE A 92 2.22 -21.13 10.09
CA PHE A 92 0.93 -20.90 10.74
C PHE A 92 1.12 -20.75 12.27
N GLY A 93 0.69 -19.59 12.78
CA GLY A 93 0.81 -19.27 14.21
C GLY A 93 2.22 -18.92 14.69
N ASP A 94 3.21 -18.95 13.83
CA ASP A 94 4.62 -18.64 14.17
C ASP A 94 4.97 -17.23 13.73
N HIS A 95 4.85 -16.26 14.64
CA HIS A 95 5.07 -14.84 14.38
C HIS A 95 6.37 -14.36 15.00
N ASN A 96 7.06 -13.47 14.29
CA ASN A 96 8.25 -12.78 14.77
C ASN A 96 7.82 -11.55 15.58
N GLU A 97 7.80 -11.70 16.91
CA GLU A 97 7.34 -10.64 17.81
C GLU A 97 8.20 -9.38 17.73
N GLU A 98 9.50 -9.52 17.47
CA GLU A 98 10.41 -8.38 17.32
C GLU A 98 10.03 -7.49 16.14
N LEU A 99 9.61 -8.08 15.03
CA LEU A 99 9.13 -7.32 13.86
C LEU A 99 7.74 -6.72 14.10
N LEU A 100 6.87 -7.42 14.83
CA LEU A 100 5.57 -6.85 15.22
C LEU A 100 5.74 -5.67 16.17
N ALA A 101 6.69 -5.76 17.10
CA ALA A 101 7.07 -4.63 17.97
C ALA A 101 7.68 -3.48 17.16
N GLY A 102 8.31 -3.78 16.03
CA GLY A 102 8.78 -2.78 15.07
C GLY A 102 7.64 -1.96 14.47
N LEU A 103 6.54 -2.61 14.13
CA LEU A 103 5.32 -1.91 13.69
C LEU A 103 4.77 -1.01 14.80
N ASP A 104 4.80 -1.47 16.05
CA ASP A 104 4.41 -0.67 17.22
C ASP A 104 5.22 0.63 17.30
N PHE A 105 6.53 0.52 17.16
CA PHE A 105 7.41 1.70 17.18
C PHE A 105 7.11 2.64 16.02
N PHE A 106 6.94 2.11 14.81
CA PHE A 106 6.54 2.88 13.64
C PHE A 106 5.24 3.65 13.90
N MET A 107 4.22 2.98 14.42
CA MET A 107 2.92 3.59 14.71
C MET A 107 3.04 4.70 15.77
N ALA A 108 3.84 4.48 16.80
CA ALA A 108 4.09 5.48 17.82
C ALA A 108 4.76 6.73 17.23
N GLU A 109 5.72 6.54 16.33
CA GLU A 109 6.48 7.65 15.75
C GLU A 109 5.69 8.44 14.71
N ILE A 110 4.86 7.80 13.90
CA ILE A 110 3.99 8.54 12.98
C ILE A 110 2.93 9.36 13.71
N ALA A 111 2.39 8.83 14.81
CA ALA A 111 1.39 9.54 15.62
C ALA A 111 1.93 10.86 16.17
N LYS A 112 3.19 10.90 16.59
CA LYS A 112 3.86 12.12 17.07
C LYS A 112 3.94 13.23 16.00
N ARG A 113 3.80 12.87 14.73
CA ARG A 113 3.97 13.77 13.58
C ARG A 113 2.67 14.04 12.84
N ASP A 114 1.53 13.65 13.42
CA ASP A 114 0.22 13.72 12.77
C ASP A 114 0.19 13.06 11.39
N ILE A 115 0.92 11.97 11.26
CA ILE A 115 0.90 11.10 10.08
C ILE A 115 0.02 9.90 10.39
N SER A 116 -0.88 9.57 9.46
CA SER A 116 -1.73 8.38 9.56
C SER A 116 -1.18 7.24 8.74
N ALA A 117 -1.67 6.02 8.99
CA ALA A 117 -1.25 4.82 8.27
C ALA A 117 -2.41 4.10 7.60
N VAL A 118 -2.18 3.61 6.39
CA VAL A 118 -2.93 2.52 5.78
C VAL A 118 -2.10 1.27 5.96
N ILE A 119 -2.66 0.28 6.65
CA ILE A 119 -1.93 -0.94 7.06
C ILE A 119 -2.50 -2.13 6.32
N TYR A 120 -1.73 -2.74 5.42
CA TYR A 120 -2.21 -3.89 4.67
C TYR A 120 -1.74 -5.22 5.26
N LEU A 121 -2.61 -6.22 5.17
CA LEU A 121 -2.59 -7.45 5.96
C LEU A 121 -2.23 -8.69 5.14
N ASN A 122 -2.03 -8.54 3.84
CA ASN A 122 -1.64 -9.60 2.92
C ASN A 122 -1.12 -9.01 1.61
N ASN A 123 -0.72 -9.87 0.68
CA ASN A 123 -0.20 -9.47 -0.62
C ASN A 123 -0.60 -10.51 -1.67
N PHE A 124 -1.15 -10.03 -2.78
CA PHE A 124 -1.41 -10.91 -3.91
C PHE A 124 -0.11 -11.36 -4.58
N TRP A 125 0.92 -10.52 -4.51
CA TRP A 125 2.24 -10.77 -5.10
C TRP A 125 3.20 -11.43 -4.10
N GLN A 126 4.28 -11.99 -4.63
CA GLN A 126 5.21 -12.82 -3.86
C GLN A 126 6.26 -12.03 -3.05
N TRP A 127 6.37 -10.72 -3.24
CA TRP A 127 7.50 -9.97 -2.67
C TRP A 127 7.47 -9.84 -1.13
N SER A 128 6.38 -10.21 -0.51
CA SER A 128 6.30 -10.34 0.94
C SER A 128 5.81 -11.72 1.39
N GLY A 129 5.97 -12.74 0.56
CA GLY A 129 5.38 -14.07 0.73
C GLY A 129 3.96 -14.10 0.18
N GLY A 130 3.02 -13.53 0.89
CA GLY A 130 1.67 -13.29 0.40
C GLY A 130 0.79 -14.53 0.30
N MET A 131 -0.27 -14.40 -0.50
CA MET A 131 -1.30 -15.44 -0.63
C MET A 131 -0.74 -16.79 -1.11
N THR A 132 0.21 -16.77 -2.05
CA THR A 132 0.82 -18.02 -2.54
C THR A 132 1.61 -18.73 -1.47
N GLN A 133 2.16 -18.02 -0.48
CA GLN A 133 2.90 -18.67 0.60
C GLN A 133 1.96 -19.40 1.55
N TYR A 134 0.76 -18.89 1.82
CA TYR A 134 -0.25 -19.64 2.56
C TYR A 134 -0.58 -20.94 1.85
N MET A 135 -0.75 -20.89 0.53
CA MET A 135 -1.03 -22.08 -0.27
C MET A 135 0.15 -23.07 -0.28
N SER A 136 1.37 -22.56 -0.33
CA SER A 136 2.59 -23.35 -0.21
C SER A 136 2.64 -24.15 1.10
N TRP A 137 2.34 -23.49 2.22
CA TRP A 137 2.31 -24.17 3.52
C TRP A 137 1.25 -25.27 3.59
N ILE A 138 0.09 -25.04 2.96
CA ILE A 138 -0.99 -26.04 2.93
C ILE A 138 -0.62 -27.23 2.05
N GLU A 139 -0.04 -26.98 0.88
CA GLU A 139 0.27 -28.00 -0.13
C GLU A 139 1.59 -28.72 0.15
N GLY A 140 2.44 -28.16 1.03
CA GLY A 140 3.77 -28.73 1.31
C GLY A 140 4.74 -28.63 0.16
N LYS A 141 4.57 -27.64 -0.73
CA LYS A 141 5.43 -27.38 -1.90
C LYS A 141 5.90 -25.94 -1.89
N PRO A 142 7.14 -25.65 -2.38
CA PRO A 142 7.61 -24.29 -2.51
C PRO A 142 6.67 -23.44 -3.37
N ALA A 143 6.49 -22.18 -2.99
CA ALA A 143 5.72 -21.25 -3.78
C ALA A 143 6.44 -20.92 -5.10
N LEU A 144 5.67 -20.77 -6.17
CA LEU A 144 6.19 -20.33 -7.46
C LEU A 144 6.77 -18.92 -7.34
N ASP A 145 7.99 -18.72 -7.86
CA ASP A 145 8.56 -17.38 -8.02
C ASP A 145 8.41 -16.92 -9.47
N PRO A 146 7.44 -16.04 -9.76
CA PRO A 146 7.19 -15.61 -11.14
C PRO A 146 8.31 -14.73 -11.71
N ASN A 147 9.14 -14.14 -10.85
CA ASN A 147 10.33 -13.43 -11.31
C ASN A 147 11.33 -14.35 -11.99
N ALA A 148 11.50 -15.56 -11.45
CA ALA A 148 12.42 -16.56 -11.99
C ALA A 148 11.82 -17.32 -13.18
N THR A 149 10.56 -17.74 -13.07
CA THR A 149 9.91 -18.61 -14.04
C THR A 149 9.22 -17.87 -15.17
N LYS A 150 8.83 -16.61 -14.94
CA LYS A 150 7.99 -15.79 -15.84
C LYS A 150 6.58 -16.36 -16.06
N GLU A 151 6.15 -17.29 -15.22
CA GLU A 151 4.82 -17.92 -15.28
C GLU A 151 3.79 -17.10 -14.49
N TRP A 152 3.58 -15.85 -14.89
CA TRP A 152 2.70 -14.92 -14.18
C TRP A 152 1.24 -15.36 -14.15
N GLU A 153 0.74 -15.95 -15.25
CA GLU A 153 -0.64 -16.42 -15.31
C GLU A 153 -0.89 -17.57 -14.32
N ALA A 154 0.03 -18.52 -14.24
CA ALA A 154 -0.05 -19.62 -13.27
C ALA A 154 0.09 -19.10 -11.83
N PHE A 155 0.97 -18.13 -11.61
CA PHE A 155 1.16 -17.49 -10.31
C PHE A 155 -0.14 -16.82 -9.85
N MET A 156 -0.75 -16.00 -10.69
CA MET A 156 -1.98 -15.29 -10.35
C MET A 156 -3.15 -16.23 -10.04
N ALA A 157 -3.27 -17.32 -10.82
CA ALA A 157 -4.28 -18.34 -10.55
C ALA A 157 -4.06 -19.01 -9.18
N LYS A 158 -2.81 -19.34 -8.84
CA LYS A 158 -2.47 -19.92 -7.53
C LYS A 158 -2.75 -18.93 -6.40
N SER A 159 -2.37 -17.67 -6.55
CA SER A 159 -2.61 -16.63 -5.57
C SER A 159 -4.11 -16.48 -5.28
N ALA A 160 -4.93 -16.41 -6.32
CA ALA A 160 -6.38 -16.30 -6.19
C ALA A 160 -7.02 -17.55 -5.56
N SER A 161 -6.40 -18.72 -5.66
CA SER A 161 -6.91 -19.92 -5.00
C SER A 161 -6.96 -19.79 -3.48
N PHE A 162 -6.23 -18.83 -2.91
CA PHE A 162 -6.25 -18.47 -1.50
C PHE A 162 -7.67 -18.14 -1.00
N TYR A 163 -8.47 -17.46 -1.82
CA TYR A 163 -9.81 -17.01 -1.41
C TYR A 163 -10.77 -18.17 -1.08
N GLN A 164 -10.60 -19.31 -1.72
CA GLN A 164 -11.46 -20.49 -1.55
C GLN A 164 -10.95 -21.49 -0.52
N SER A 165 -9.71 -21.35 -0.09
CA SER A 165 -9.10 -22.28 0.85
C SER A 165 -9.61 -22.00 2.26
N LYS A 166 -10.44 -22.88 2.78
CA LYS A 166 -10.96 -22.76 4.17
C LYS A 166 -9.83 -22.72 5.18
N LYS A 167 -8.79 -23.54 4.99
CA LYS A 167 -7.62 -23.59 5.88
C LYS A 167 -6.84 -22.29 5.83
N ALA A 168 -6.56 -21.77 4.63
CA ALA A 168 -5.83 -20.54 4.46
C ALA A 168 -6.59 -19.35 5.09
N GLN A 169 -7.90 -19.26 4.85
CA GLN A 169 -8.72 -18.21 5.43
C GLN A 169 -8.77 -18.29 6.95
N ALA A 170 -8.89 -19.49 7.52
CA ALA A 170 -8.89 -19.67 8.98
C ALA A 170 -7.57 -19.21 9.60
N GLU A 171 -6.45 -19.58 9.01
CA GLU A 171 -5.12 -19.20 9.49
C GLU A 171 -4.87 -17.68 9.32
N TRP A 172 -5.24 -17.12 8.18
CA TRP A 172 -5.08 -15.68 7.95
C TRP A 172 -5.95 -14.86 8.91
N ARG A 173 -7.17 -15.29 9.20
CA ARG A 173 -8.04 -14.61 10.17
C ARG A 173 -7.42 -14.59 11.58
N LYS A 174 -6.70 -15.62 11.96
CA LYS A 174 -5.94 -15.61 13.23
C LYS A 174 -4.87 -14.53 13.22
N THR A 175 -4.16 -14.38 12.11
CA THR A 175 -3.16 -13.32 11.92
C THR A 175 -3.80 -11.94 11.93
N ILE A 176 -4.91 -11.75 11.20
CA ILE A 176 -5.67 -10.50 11.22
C ILE A 176 -6.04 -10.13 12.67
N LYS A 177 -6.60 -11.07 13.42
CA LYS A 177 -7.01 -10.85 14.80
C LYS A 177 -5.83 -10.43 15.67
N LYS A 178 -4.69 -11.12 15.50
CA LYS A 178 -3.47 -10.82 16.27
C LYS A 178 -2.99 -9.38 16.02
N ILE A 179 -3.04 -8.92 14.78
CA ILE A 179 -2.59 -7.56 14.41
C ILE A 179 -3.64 -6.51 14.80
N VAL A 180 -4.87 -6.70 14.41
CA VAL A 180 -5.94 -5.70 14.62
C VAL A 180 -6.22 -5.48 16.11
N THR A 181 -6.19 -6.53 16.92
CA THR A 181 -6.44 -6.46 18.37
C THR A 181 -5.18 -6.28 19.21
N ARG A 182 -4.04 -6.02 18.56
CA ARG A 182 -2.77 -5.87 19.25
C ARG A 182 -2.77 -4.63 20.15
N VAL A 183 -2.11 -4.76 21.31
CA VAL A 183 -1.75 -3.61 22.15
C VAL A 183 -0.35 -3.17 21.77
N ASN A 184 -0.19 -1.91 21.39
CA ASN A 184 1.09 -1.33 21.04
C ASN A 184 2.04 -1.37 22.26
N THR A 185 3.17 -2.04 22.13
CA THR A 185 4.12 -2.22 23.23
C THR A 185 4.87 -0.94 23.60
N VAL A 186 4.88 0.07 22.73
CA VAL A 186 5.53 1.37 22.99
C VAL A 186 4.58 2.32 23.71
N THR A 187 3.34 2.42 23.24
CA THR A 187 2.35 3.39 23.75
C THR A 187 1.43 2.81 24.82
N GLY A 188 1.30 1.49 24.89
CA GLY A 188 0.31 0.81 25.74
C GLY A 188 -1.13 0.94 25.23
N LYS A 189 -1.34 1.57 24.08
CA LYS A 189 -2.66 1.76 23.47
C LYS A 189 -3.00 0.60 22.54
N SER A 190 -4.24 0.13 22.60
CA SER A 190 -4.74 -0.83 21.62
C SER A 190 -4.76 -0.20 20.22
N TYR A 191 -4.43 -0.99 19.19
CA TYR A 191 -4.55 -0.52 17.80
C TYR A 191 -5.98 -0.11 17.45
N ILE A 192 -6.98 -0.79 18.02
CA ILE A 192 -8.39 -0.43 17.84
C ILE A 192 -8.67 1.01 18.30
N ASP A 193 -7.95 1.49 19.29
CA ASP A 193 -8.11 2.81 19.88
C ASP A 193 -7.12 3.85 19.34
N ASP A 194 -6.29 3.47 18.37
CA ASP A 194 -5.27 4.36 17.82
C ASP A 194 -5.82 5.18 16.64
N PRO A 195 -6.06 6.49 16.81
CA PRO A 195 -6.61 7.31 15.73
C PRO A 195 -5.60 7.57 14.58
N ALA A 196 -4.34 7.20 14.73
CA ALA A 196 -3.35 7.32 13.67
C ALA A 196 -3.53 6.27 12.57
N ILE A 197 -4.35 5.23 12.78
CA ILE A 197 -4.69 4.28 11.72
C ILE A 197 -5.84 4.87 10.90
N LEU A 198 -5.59 5.09 9.60
CA LEU A 198 -6.63 5.51 8.68
C LEU A 198 -7.48 4.32 8.24
N SER A 199 -6.84 3.21 7.89
CA SER A 199 -7.53 2.05 7.35
C SER A 199 -6.73 0.77 7.55
N TRP A 200 -7.45 -0.31 7.88
CA TRP A 200 -6.98 -1.67 7.64
C TRP A 200 -7.25 -1.99 6.18
N GLN A 201 -6.26 -2.55 5.48
CA GLN A 201 -6.38 -2.91 4.08
C GLN A 201 -6.23 -4.40 3.90
N LEU A 202 -7.13 -5.03 3.13
CA LEU A 202 -7.18 -6.50 3.01
C LEU A 202 -5.87 -7.07 2.48
N ALA A 203 -5.36 -6.49 1.40
CA ALA A 203 -4.14 -6.96 0.76
C ALA A 203 -3.54 -5.89 -0.14
N ASN A 204 -2.26 -6.04 -0.47
CA ASN A 204 -1.68 -5.32 -1.59
C ASN A 204 -2.14 -5.96 -2.90
N GLU A 205 -2.83 -5.19 -3.71
CA GLU A 205 -3.23 -5.50 -5.09
C GLU A 205 -3.94 -6.84 -5.29
N PRO A 206 -4.99 -7.15 -4.53
CA PRO A 206 -5.73 -8.39 -4.73
C PRO A 206 -6.43 -8.40 -6.10
N ARG A 207 -6.43 -9.56 -6.77
CA ARG A 207 -7.10 -9.78 -8.06
C ARG A 207 -7.99 -11.00 -7.98
N ALA A 208 -9.03 -11.06 -8.81
CA ALA A 208 -9.94 -12.21 -8.85
C ALA A 208 -9.27 -13.51 -9.32
N GLY A 209 -8.27 -13.38 -10.17
CA GLY A 209 -7.52 -14.48 -10.75
C GLY A 209 -6.46 -13.96 -11.73
N ASN A 210 -6.18 -14.73 -12.76
CA ASN A 210 -5.31 -14.32 -13.86
C ASN A 210 -6.08 -13.54 -14.93
N SER A 211 -5.47 -13.30 -16.09
CA SER A 211 -6.08 -12.55 -17.20
C SER A 211 -7.38 -13.16 -17.73
N LYS A 212 -7.62 -14.45 -17.45
CA LYS A 212 -8.80 -15.21 -17.86
C LYS A 212 -9.69 -15.59 -16.69
N ALA A 213 -9.75 -14.77 -15.66
CA ALA A 213 -10.60 -15.01 -14.50
C ALA A 213 -12.05 -15.26 -14.94
N SER A 214 -12.63 -16.37 -14.46
CA SER A 214 -14.00 -16.76 -14.77
C SER A 214 -15.00 -15.93 -13.99
N ALA A 215 -16.28 -15.95 -14.40
CA ALA A 215 -17.36 -15.33 -13.65
C ALA A 215 -17.45 -15.88 -12.23
N LYS A 216 -17.18 -17.18 -12.04
CA LYS A 216 -17.18 -17.81 -10.72
C LYS A 216 -16.03 -17.31 -9.85
N GLU A 217 -14.85 -17.18 -10.41
CA GLU A 217 -13.69 -16.62 -9.70
C GLU A 217 -13.93 -15.18 -9.27
N LYS A 218 -14.55 -14.37 -10.12
CA LYS A 218 -14.94 -13.00 -9.81
C LYS A 218 -15.95 -12.94 -8.66
N GLU A 219 -16.93 -13.81 -8.66
CA GLU A 219 -17.94 -13.93 -7.60
C GLU A 219 -17.28 -14.30 -6.26
N ILE A 220 -16.37 -15.27 -6.27
CA ILE A 220 -15.63 -15.70 -5.08
C ILE A 220 -14.78 -14.56 -4.53
N TYR A 221 -14.13 -13.81 -5.38
CA TYR A 221 -13.31 -12.65 -5.00
C TYR A 221 -14.15 -11.58 -4.30
N ILE A 222 -15.30 -11.22 -4.87
CA ILE A 222 -16.21 -10.24 -4.29
C ILE A 222 -16.70 -10.71 -2.90
N LYS A 223 -17.05 -11.98 -2.80
CA LYS A 223 -17.48 -12.59 -1.53
C LYS A 223 -16.37 -12.55 -0.48
N TRP A 224 -15.15 -12.88 -0.87
CA TRP A 224 -14.00 -12.83 0.03
C TRP A 224 -13.76 -11.40 0.57
N ILE A 225 -13.85 -10.39 -0.28
CA ILE A 225 -13.74 -8.99 0.13
C ILE A 225 -14.78 -8.66 1.18
N ASN A 226 -16.04 -8.94 0.88
CA ASN A 226 -17.16 -8.61 1.78
C ASN A 226 -17.05 -9.31 3.13
N GLU A 227 -16.77 -10.60 3.13
CA GLU A 227 -16.66 -11.40 4.34
C GLU A 227 -15.44 -11.02 5.19
N THR A 228 -14.32 -10.76 4.56
CA THR A 228 -13.10 -10.37 5.29
C THR A 228 -13.25 -8.97 5.90
N ALA A 229 -13.76 -8.01 5.14
CA ALA A 229 -14.02 -6.67 5.65
C ALA A 229 -15.01 -6.69 6.83
N LYS A 230 -16.07 -7.49 6.70
CA LYS A 230 -17.03 -7.70 7.80
C LYS A 230 -16.34 -8.27 9.05
N TYR A 231 -15.44 -9.24 8.86
CA TYR A 231 -14.68 -9.81 9.97
C TYR A 231 -13.81 -8.76 10.66
N ILE A 232 -13.10 -7.94 9.90
CA ILE A 232 -12.26 -6.87 10.48
C ILE A 232 -13.11 -5.89 11.28
N HIS A 233 -14.24 -5.45 10.74
CA HIS A 233 -15.15 -4.55 11.47
C HIS A 233 -15.74 -5.19 12.73
N SER A 234 -15.89 -6.52 12.76
CA SER A 234 -16.32 -7.22 13.97
C SER A 234 -15.27 -7.18 15.08
N LEU A 235 -14.00 -7.05 14.72
CA LEU A 235 -12.89 -6.89 15.67
C LEU A 235 -12.66 -5.42 16.03
N ASP A 236 -12.84 -4.53 15.07
CA ASP A 236 -12.49 -3.12 15.17
C ASP A 236 -13.65 -2.26 14.61
N PRO A 237 -14.50 -1.71 15.48
CA PRO A 237 -15.60 -0.86 15.04
C PRO A 237 -15.17 0.58 14.73
N ASN A 238 -13.94 0.94 14.96
CA ASN A 238 -13.48 2.33 14.91
C ASN A 238 -12.81 2.69 13.57
N HIS A 239 -12.10 1.76 12.93
CA HIS A 239 -11.31 2.06 11.74
C HIS A 239 -12.01 1.66 10.44
N MET A 240 -11.68 2.37 9.39
CA MET A 240 -12.11 2.04 8.04
C MET A 240 -11.40 0.79 7.52
N VAL A 241 -11.98 0.18 6.50
CA VAL A 241 -11.40 -0.97 5.77
C VAL A 241 -11.43 -0.67 4.28
N SER A 242 -10.34 -1.00 3.60
CA SER A 242 -10.18 -0.86 2.16
C SER A 242 -9.63 -2.14 1.53
N THR A 243 -9.75 -2.27 0.22
CA THR A 243 -9.37 -3.49 -0.49
C THR A 243 -7.88 -3.59 -0.81
N GLY A 244 -7.25 -2.50 -1.21
CA GLY A 244 -5.91 -2.49 -1.81
C GLY A 244 -5.89 -2.76 -3.31
N SER A 245 -7.04 -2.79 -3.97
CA SER A 245 -7.18 -3.03 -5.42
C SER A 245 -6.45 -1.98 -6.26
N GLU A 246 -5.89 -2.43 -7.39
CA GLU A 246 -5.28 -1.56 -8.40
C GLU A 246 -6.30 -0.79 -9.25
N GLY A 247 -7.58 -1.08 -9.11
CA GLY A 247 -8.61 -0.51 -9.99
C GLY A 247 -8.92 -1.41 -11.19
N LEU A 248 -9.23 -0.80 -12.33
CA LEU A 248 -9.64 -1.53 -13.53
C LEU A 248 -8.58 -2.52 -14.01
N MET A 249 -7.30 -2.15 -14.00
CA MET A 249 -6.22 -3.05 -14.43
C MET A 249 -6.09 -4.28 -13.53
N GLY A 250 -6.40 -4.15 -12.25
CA GLY A 250 -6.46 -5.27 -11.30
C GLY A 250 -7.80 -6.00 -11.29
N SER A 251 -8.75 -5.58 -12.10
CA SER A 251 -10.11 -6.11 -12.14
C SER A 251 -10.50 -6.64 -13.54
N ASN A 252 -9.53 -7.20 -14.25
CA ASN A 252 -9.71 -7.70 -15.63
C ASN A 252 -10.29 -6.65 -16.59
N ASN A 253 -10.02 -5.38 -16.32
CA ASN A 253 -10.59 -4.24 -17.05
C ASN A 253 -12.13 -4.27 -17.10
N ASP A 254 -12.74 -4.81 -16.07
CA ASP A 254 -14.19 -4.99 -15.90
C ASP A 254 -14.69 -4.00 -14.84
N GLU A 255 -15.37 -2.94 -15.31
CA GLU A 255 -15.90 -1.90 -14.41
C GLU A 255 -16.89 -2.47 -13.39
N LYS A 256 -17.72 -3.45 -13.81
CA LYS A 256 -18.67 -4.09 -12.89
C LYS A 256 -17.94 -4.82 -11.77
N LEU A 257 -16.90 -5.57 -12.09
CA LEU A 257 -16.09 -6.26 -11.07
C LEU A 257 -15.46 -5.26 -10.09
N TYR A 258 -14.87 -4.19 -10.60
CA TYR A 258 -14.26 -3.16 -9.76
C TYR A 258 -15.30 -2.48 -8.86
N SER A 259 -16.44 -2.10 -9.42
CA SER A 259 -17.52 -1.46 -8.66
C SER A 259 -18.12 -2.41 -7.62
N ASP A 260 -18.40 -3.66 -7.98
CA ASP A 260 -18.99 -4.65 -7.08
C ASP A 260 -18.01 -5.00 -5.92
N ALA A 261 -16.72 -5.06 -6.21
CA ALA A 261 -15.69 -5.29 -5.18
C ALA A 261 -15.66 -4.18 -4.12
N HIS A 262 -16.05 -2.96 -4.48
CA HIS A 262 -16.06 -1.80 -3.59
C HIS A 262 -17.46 -1.43 -3.09
N ALA A 263 -18.50 -2.12 -3.55
CA ALA A 263 -19.89 -1.83 -3.15
C ALA A 263 -20.26 -2.39 -1.78
N SER A 264 -19.45 -3.28 -1.21
CA SER A 264 -19.68 -3.83 0.12
C SER A 264 -19.87 -2.72 1.16
N PRO A 265 -20.88 -2.82 2.04
CA PRO A 265 -21.06 -1.84 3.12
C PRO A 265 -19.90 -1.84 4.12
N TYR A 266 -19.05 -2.86 4.08
CA TYR A 266 -17.88 -2.99 4.95
C TYR A 266 -16.60 -2.42 4.34
N ILE A 267 -16.61 -2.05 3.06
CA ILE A 267 -15.51 -1.35 2.38
C ILE A 267 -15.84 0.15 2.39
N ASN A 268 -15.02 0.92 3.06
CA ASN A 268 -15.32 2.33 3.35
C ASN A 268 -14.95 3.27 2.22
N TYR A 269 -13.88 2.98 1.48
CA TYR A 269 -13.44 3.79 0.34
C TYR A 269 -12.82 2.92 -0.74
N MET A 270 -12.69 3.49 -1.92
CA MET A 270 -12.17 2.81 -3.10
C MET A 270 -10.69 3.12 -3.29
N THR A 271 -9.98 2.20 -3.91
CA THR A 271 -8.55 2.33 -4.18
C THR A 271 -8.24 2.08 -5.64
N TYR A 272 -7.18 2.69 -6.16
CA TYR A 272 -6.60 2.33 -7.43
C TYR A 272 -5.11 2.65 -7.46
N HIS A 273 -4.39 2.00 -8.38
CA HIS A 273 -2.96 2.13 -8.61
C HIS A 273 -2.72 2.36 -10.10
N MET A 274 -1.61 2.98 -10.46
CA MET A 274 -1.29 3.21 -11.85
C MET A 274 0.20 2.99 -12.13
N TRP A 275 0.49 2.02 -12.99
CA TRP A 275 1.85 1.60 -13.34
C TRP A 275 2.03 1.58 -14.86
N ILE A 276 2.27 2.73 -15.46
CA ILE A 276 2.30 2.89 -16.91
C ILE A 276 3.42 2.07 -17.58
N ARG A 277 4.55 1.94 -16.90
CA ARG A 277 5.67 1.14 -17.43
C ARG A 277 5.38 -0.35 -17.32
N ASN A 278 4.92 -0.81 -16.16
CA ASN A 278 4.61 -2.22 -15.91
C ASN A 278 3.50 -2.74 -16.83
N TRP A 279 2.55 -1.90 -17.17
CA TRP A 279 1.41 -2.25 -18.02
C TRP A 279 1.69 -2.06 -19.52
N GLY A 280 2.94 -1.72 -19.88
CA GLY A 280 3.35 -1.57 -21.27
C GLY A 280 2.83 -0.33 -21.98
N TRP A 281 2.33 0.67 -21.23
CA TRP A 281 1.86 1.93 -21.78
C TRP A 281 2.99 2.90 -22.11
N PHE A 282 4.12 2.71 -21.47
CA PHE A 282 5.32 3.51 -21.62
C PHE A 282 6.55 2.59 -21.69
N ASP A 283 7.43 2.83 -22.66
CA ASP A 283 8.68 2.10 -22.79
C ASP A 283 9.85 2.96 -22.30
N LYS A 284 10.45 2.55 -21.19
CA LYS A 284 11.54 3.27 -20.56
C LYS A 284 12.78 3.41 -21.45
N THR A 285 12.96 2.53 -22.44
CA THR A 285 14.08 2.59 -23.39
C THR A 285 13.81 3.51 -24.56
N LYS A 286 12.55 3.89 -24.78
CA LYS A 286 12.08 4.79 -25.84
C LYS A 286 11.15 5.85 -25.26
N PRO A 287 11.63 6.65 -24.30
CA PRO A 287 10.76 7.53 -23.53
C PRO A 287 10.09 8.61 -24.38
N ALA A 288 10.83 9.29 -25.24
CA ALA A 288 10.29 10.36 -26.06
C ALA A 288 9.22 9.85 -27.04
N GLU A 289 9.44 8.67 -27.61
CA GLU A 289 8.54 8.07 -28.62
C GLU A 289 7.26 7.52 -28.02
N THR A 290 7.28 7.09 -26.77
CA THR A 290 6.14 6.41 -26.12
C THR A 290 5.41 7.29 -25.11
N TRP A 291 5.94 8.48 -24.82
CA TRP A 291 5.41 9.37 -23.80
C TRP A 291 3.96 9.79 -24.07
N ASP A 292 3.68 10.37 -25.24
CA ASP A 292 2.35 10.92 -25.51
C ASP A 292 1.24 9.87 -25.44
N ALA A 293 1.48 8.69 -26.02
CA ALA A 293 0.53 7.58 -25.96
C ALA A 293 0.35 7.06 -24.53
N GLY A 294 1.44 6.94 -23.78
CA GLY A 294 1.42 6.51 -22.39
C GLY A 294 0.65 7.48 -21.49
N ILE A 295 0.86 8.77 -21.68
CA ILE A 295 0.17 9.83 -20.91
C ILE A 295 -1.31 9.91 -21.26
N ALA A 296 -1.69 9.69 -22.52
CA ALA A 296 -3.10 9.62 -22.89
C ALA A 296 -3.84 8.51 -22.14
N LYS A 297 -3.24 7.32 -22.04
CA LYS A 297 -3.78 6.20 -21.25
C LYS A 297 -3.80 6.50 -19.77
N ALA A 298 -2.75 7.13 -19.25
CA ALA A 298 -2.66 7.51 -17.84
C ALA A 298 -3.78 8.49 -17.47
N ASN A 299 -4.01 9.52 -18.29
CA ASN A 299 -5.09 10.48 -18.08
C ASN A 299 -6.46 9.83 -18.08
N GLU A 300 -6.71 8.94 -19.02
CA GLU A 300 -7.97 8.19 -19.09
C GLU A 300 -8.16 7.33 -17.83
N TYR A 301 -7.14 6.58 -17.44
CA TYR A 301 -7.17 5.71 -16.26
C TYR A 301 -7.40 6.51 -14.97
N LEU A 302 -6.67 7.61 -14.78
CA LEU A 302 -6.84 8.47 -13.61
C LEU A 302 -8.27 8.98 -13.48
N ASN A 303 -8.83 9.49 -14.58
CA ASN A 303 -10.10 10.19 -14.55
C ASN A 303 -11.31 9.25 -14.53
N VAL A 304 -11.25 8.11 -15.23
CA VAL A 304 -12.38 7.16 -15.25
C VAL A 304 -12.68 6.61 -13.84
N HIS A 305 -11.66 6.37 -13.04
CA HIS A 305 -11.85 5.88 -11.66
C HIS A 305 -12.54 6.92 -10.77
N ILE A 306 -12.24 8.19 -10.96
CA ILE A 306 -12.90 9.26 -10.21
C ILE A 306 -14.39 9.29 -10.55
N ASP A 307 -14.72 9.11 -11.83
CA ASP A 307 -16.11 9.06 -12.28
C ASP A 307 -16.84 7.81 -11.75
N ILE A 308 -16.16 6.66 -11.71
CA ILE A 308 -16.71 5.43 -11.12
C ILE A 308 -16.98 5.62 -9.61
N ALA A 309 -16.04 6.21 -8.90
CA ALA A 309 -16.18 6.47 -7.47
C ALA A 309 -17.37 7.38 -7.16
N LYS A 310 -17.63 8.37 -8.01
CA LYS A 310 -18.83 9.21 -7.91
C LYS A 310 -20.11 8.37 -8.01
N LYS A 311 -20.18 7.45 -8.97
CA LYS A 311 -21.33 6.55 -9.13
C LYS A 311 -21.54 5.64 -7.94
N VAL A 312 -20.47 5.10 -7.37
CA VAL A 312 -20.50 4.24 -6.18
C VAL A 312 -20.76 5.06 -4.91
N ASN A 313 -20.52 6.36 -4.98
CA ASN A 313 -20.64 7.30 -3.86
C ASN A 313 -19.71 6.95 -2.68
N LYS A 314 -18.44 6.70 -3.01
CA LYS A 314 -17.38 6.46 -2.02
C LYS A 314 -16.15 7.31 -2.36
N PRO A 315 -15.35 7.68 -1.34
CA PRO A 315 -14.06 8.30 -1.58
C PRO A 315 -13.13 7.37 -2.35
N LEU A 316 -12.18 7.94 -3.09
CA LEU A 316 -11.20 7.21 -3.88
C LEU A 316 -9.79 7.70 -3.54
N VAL A 317 -8.86 6.80 -3.33
CA VAL A 317 -7.44 7.12 -3.12
C VAL A 317 -6.58 6.43 -4.18
N LEU A 318 -5.71 7.19 -4.83
CA LEU A 318 -4.67 6.68 -5.71
C LEU A 318 -3.48 6.26 -4.85
N GLU A 319 -3.38 4.97 -4.54
CA GLU A 319 -2.44 4.48 -3.52
C GLU A 319 -1.04 4.16 -4.03
N GLU A 320 -0.88 4.00 -5.33
CA GLU A 320 0.42 3.73 -5.95
C GLU A 320 0.49 4.34 -7.34
N PHE A 321 1.59 4.96 -7.62
CA PHE A 321 2.05 5.32 -8.96
C PHE A 321 3.55 5.61 -8.87
N GLY A 322 4.26 5.33 -9.93
CA GLY A 322 5.69 5.58 -9.99
C GLY A 322 6.20 5.44 -11.41
N LEU A 323 7.44 5.86 -11.63
CA LEU A 323 8.10 5.72 -12.91
C LEU A 323 9.61 5.59 -12.71
N ASP A 324 10.24 4.88 -13.64
CA ASP A 324 11.69 4.68 -13.67
C ASP A 324 12.44 6.04 -13.78
N ARG A 325 13.68 6.03 -13.33
CA ARG A 325 14.66 7.06 -13.74
C ARG A 325 14.86 6.97 -15.26
N ASP A 326 15.35 8.04 -15.85
CA ASP A 326 15.49 8.14 -17.30
C ASP A 326 16.22 6.92 -17.88
N PHE A 327 15.67 6.37 -18.95
CA PHE A 327 16.12 5.16 -19.63
C PHE A 327 16.18 3.91 -18.76
N GLY A 328 15.44 3.88 -17.66
CA GLY A 328 15.35 2.73 -16.76
C GLY A 328 16.63 2.49 -15.94
N SER A 329 17.46 3.51 -15.75
CA SER A 329 18.64 3.41 -14.90
C SER A 329 18.25 3.19 -13.43
N TYR A 330 19.05 2.42 -12.70
CA TYR A 330 18.95 2.25 -11.25
C TYR A 330 19.97 3.11 -10.51
N ASP A 331 20.90 3.76 -11.24
CA ASP A 331 21.92 4.59 -10.63
C ASP A 331 21.30 5.86 -10.04
N ILE A 332 21.58 6.10 -8.76
CA ILE A 332 21.09 7.27 -8.04
C ILE A 332 21.50 8.61 -8.70
N LYS A 333 22.55 8.60 -9.49
CA LYS A 333 23.04 9.79 -10.23
C LYS A 333 22.29 10.03 -11.53
N ALA A 334 21.53 9.05 -12.02
CA ALA A 334 20.77 9.22 -13.25
C ALA A 334 19.67 10.26 -13.07
N THR A 335 19.36 10.98 -14.15
CA THR A 335 18.30 11.99 -14.14
C THR A 335 16.92 11.38 -14.00
N THR A 336 15.95 12.20 -13.63
CA THR A 336 14.55 11.81 -13.39
C THR A 336 13.57 12.66 -14.18
N HIS A 337 13.97 13.07 -15.39
CA HIS A 337 13.17 13.99 -16.20
C HIS A 337 11.75 13.47 -16.47
N TYR A 338 11.62 12.22 -16.93
CA TYR A 338 10.31 11.64 -17.22
C TYR A 338 9.51 11.32 -15.96
N ARG A 339 10.17 10.85 -14.91
CA ARG A 339 9.51 10.63 -13.61
C ARG A 339 8.95 11.95 -13.07
N ASP A 340 9.68 13.02 -13.14
CA ASP A 340 9.23 14.32 -12.65
C ASP A 340 8.04 14.85 -13.45
N LYS A 341 8.08 14.72 -14.79
CA LYS A 341 6.95 15.06 -15.64
C LYS A 341 5.70 14.23 -15.29
N PHE A 342 5.90 12.94 -15.07
CA PHE A 342 4.83 12.01 -14.69
C PHE A 342 4.24 12.34 -13.32
N TYR A 343 5.09 12.56 -12.32
CA TYR A 343 4.66 12.96 -10.98
C TYR A 343 3.86 14.28 -11.03
N ARG A 344 4.34 15.26 -11.77
CA ARG A 344 3.61 16.52 -11.92
C ARG A 344 2.22 16.30 -12.52
N LEU A 345 2.13 15.50 -13.56
CA LEU A 345 0.85 15.20 -14.21
C LEU A 345 -0.14 14.55 -13.23
N VAL A 346 0.32 13.53 -12.50
CA VAL A 346 -0.52 12.78 -11.57
C VAL A 346 -0.95 13.67 -10.40
N PHE A 347 -0.01 14.34 -9.77
CA PHE A 347 -0.30 15.26 -8.67
C PHE A 347 -1.27 16.37 -9.10
N ASP A 348 -1.04 16.95 -10.26
CA ASP A 348 -1.87 18.05 -10.76
C ASP A 348 -3.31 17.60 -11.06
N THR A 349 -3.47 16.42 -11.67
CA THR A 349 -4.78 15.83 -11.95
C THR A 349 -5.54 15.58 -10.65
N VAL A 350 -4.91 14.94 -9.67
CA VAL A 350 -5.53 14.68 -8.37
C VAL A 350 -5.89 15.98 -7.67
N TYR A 351 -4.95 16.92 -7.61
CA TYR A 351 -5.19 18.21 -6.97
C TYR A 351 -6.38 18.96 -7.59
N LYS A 352 -6.40 19.10 -8.91
CA LYS A 352 -7.47 19.84 -9.60
C LYS A 352 -8.84 19.22 -9.35
N ARG A 353 -8.95 17.92 -9.44
CA ARG A 353 -10.23 17.24 -9.25
C ARG A 353 -10.65 17.21 -7.76
N ALA A 354 -9.72 17.04 -6.84
CA ALA A 354 -10.00 17.15 -5.42
C ALA A 354 -10.45 18.57 -5.04
N ASN A 355 -9.80 19.59 -5.60
CA ASN A 355 -10.12 20.98 -5.34
C ASN A 355 -11.50 21.40 -5.85
N THR A 356 -12.06 20.69 -6.82
CA THR A 356 -13.45 20.90 -7.29
C THR A 356 -14.47 20.05 -6.52
N GLY A 357 -14.07 19.35 -5.47
CA GLY A 357 -14.96 18.58 -4.61
C GLY A 357 -15.35 17.21 -5.13
N GLU A 358 -14.60 16.66 -6.08
CA GLU A 358 -14.87 15.33 -6.62
C GLU A 358 -14.41 14.21 -5.68
N ALA A 359 -14.71 12.97 -6.02
CA ALA A 359 -14.52 11.82 -5.12
C ALA A 359 -13.05 11.47 -4.81
N ILE A 360 -12.10 11.97 -5.60
CA ILE A 360 -10.68 11.72 -5.34
C ILE A 360 -10.25 12.38 -4.04
N ALA A 361 -9.76 11.57 -3.11
CA ALA A 361 -9.42 12.02 -1.76
C ALA A 361 -7.91 12.10 -1.51
N GLY A 362 -7.10 11.83 -2.51
CA GLY A 362 -5.66 11.96 -2.38
C GLY A 362 -4.85 10.88 -3.07
N TYR A 363 -3.59 10.81 -2.69
CA TYR A 363 -2.61 9.94 -3.31
C TYR A 363 -1.56 9.43 -2.32
N ASN A 364 -0.92 8.28 -2.69
CA ASN A 364 0.35 7.82 -2.14
C ASN A 364 1.27 7.52 -3.32
N PHE A 365 2.39 8.21 -3.45
CA PHE A 365 3.36 7.84 -4.48
C PHE A 365 4.14 6.58 -4.06
N TRP A 366 4.65 5.83 -5.02
CA TRP A 366 5.49 4.68 -4.78
C TRP A 366 6.91 5.00 -5.25
N ALA A 367 7.90 5.12 -4.41
CA ALA A 367 7.81 5.02 -2.96
C ALA A 367 8.94 5.86 -2.36
N TRP A 368 9.00 5.94 -1.04
CA TRP A 368 10.06 6.66 -0.36
C TRP A 368 11.27 5.75 -0.12
N ASN A 369 12.43 6.12 -0.64
CA ASN A 369 13.72 5.49 -0.36
C ASN A 369 14.53 6.28 0.67
N GLY A 370 14.37 7.59 0.69
CA GLY A 370 15.07 8.45 1.64
C GLY A 370 16.58 8.30 1.61
N SER A 371 17.16 8.04 2.77
CA SER A 371 18.61 7.90 2.93
C SER A 371 19.16 6.52 2.60
N ALA A 372 18.31 5.56 2.20
CA ALA A 372 18.78 4.25 1.75
C ALA A 372 19.72 4.36 0.55
N ARG A 373 20.67 3.46 0.46
CA ARG A 373 21.61 3.40 -0.66
C ARG A 373 21.82 1.95 -1.09
N THR A 374 21.99 1.76 -2.38
CA THR A 374 22.37 0.48 -2.95
C THR A 374 23.89 0.33 -2.89
N THR A 375 24.36 -0.86 -2.53
CA THR A 375 25.80 -1.17 -2.46
C THR A 375 26.20 -2.28 -3.42
N ARG A 376 25.24 -2.85 -4.16
CA ARG A 376 25.47 -3.98 -5.06
C ARG A 376 25.46 -3.53 -6.51
N ALA A 377 26.44 -4.02 -7.27
CA ALA A 377 26.58 -3.68 -8.69
C ALA A 377 25.39 -4.14 -9.54
N ASN A 378 24.69 -5.22 -9.13
CA ASN A 378 23.53 -5.75 -9.84
C ASN A 378 22.18 -5.17 -9.36
N TYR A 379 22.20 -4.35 -8.29
CA TYR A 379 21.02 -3.72 -7.69
C TYR A 379 19.99 -4.69 -7.05
N TRP A 380 20.24 -5.99 -7.01
CA TRP A 380 19.35 -6.93 -6.36
C TRP A 380 19.53 -6.92 -4.84
N TRP A 381 18.41 -6.77 -4.12
CA TRP A 381 18.40 -6.75 -2.67
C TRP A 381 18.78 -8.11 -2.09
N GLN A 382 19.58 -8.10 -1.02
CA GLN A 382 19.88 -9.26 -0.21
C GLN A 382 19.64 -8.93 1.27
N GLU A 383 19.36 -9.95 2.06
CA GLU A 383 19.16 -9.80 3.50
C GLU A 383 20.34 -9.05 4.14
N GLY A 384 20.01 -8.01 4.91
CA GLY A 384 21.01 -7.12 5.51
C GLY A 384 21.26 -5.82 4.75
N ASP A 385 20.81 -5.72 3.49
CA ASP A 385 20.84 -4.47 2.75
C ASP A 385 19.79 -3.49 3.27
N ASP A 386 19.97 -2.20 2.98
CA ASP A 386 18.98 -1.19 3.31
C ASP A 386 17.62 -1.55 2.71
N PHE A 387 16.58 -1.43 3.52
CA PHE A 387 15.21 -1.45 2.99
C PHE A 387 14.91 -0.13 2.29
N MET A 388 14.25 -0.22 1.15
CA MET A 388 13.77 0.95 0.41
C MET A 388 12.45 0.62 -0.29
N GLY A 389 11.84 1.60 -0.94
CA GLY A 389 10.52 1.43 -1.56
C GLY A 389 10.44 0.33 -2.60
N ASP A 390 11.54 0.10 -3.32
CA ASP A 390 11.60 -0.99 -4.29
C ASP A 390 11.73 -2.32 -3.53
N PRO A 391 10.72 -3.23 -3.61
CA PRO A 391 10.78 -4.49 -2.88
C PRO A 391 11.78 -5.47 -3.51
N PRO A 392 12.13 -6.58 -2.82
CA PRO A 392 13.16 -7.51 -3.30
C PRO A 392 12.91 -8.14 -4.68
N GLN A 393 11.68 -8.12 -5.17
CA GLN A 393 11.36 -8.62 -6.52
C GLN A 393 11.85 -7.70 -7.65
N GLU A 394 12.30 -6.50 -7.30
CA GLU A 394 12.74 -5.48 -8.26
C GLU A 394 14.16 -5.05 -7.94
N GLU A 395 14.87 -4.57 -8.95
CA GLU A 395 16.17 -3.93 -8.74
C GLU A 395 15.97 -2.69 -7.86
N GLN A 396 16.85 -2.54 -6.89
CA GLN A 396 16.79 -1.45 -5.92
C GLN A 396 17.12 -0.11 -6.59
N GLY A 397 16.25 0.86 -6.42
CA GLY A 397 16.34 2.14 -7.10
C GLY A 397 15.48 2.25 -8.36
N MET A 398 14.65 1.23 -8.66
CA MET A 398 13.79 1.23 -9.85
C MET A 398 12.80 2.39 -9.82
N TYR A 399 12.02 2.54 -8.74
CA TYR A 399 10.96 3.54 -8.65
C TYR A 399 11.09 4.49 -7.47
N GLY A 400 11.81 4.09 -6.43
CA GLY A 400 11.85 4.83 -5.19
C GLY A 400 12.53 6.18 -5.29
N VAL A 401 12.06 7.11 -4.46
CA VAL A 401 12.57 8.48 -4.37
C VAL A 401 13.62 8.54 -3.27
N PHE A 402 14.87 8.80 -3.66
CA PHE A 402 15.96 9.04 -2.72
C PHE A 402 15.94 10.48 -2.19
N ASP A 403 16.52 10.71 -1.02
CA ASP A 403 16.64 12.05 -0.44
C ASP A 403 17.48 13.01 -1.28
N SER A 404 18.31 12.47 -2.17
CA SER A 404 19.11 13.22 -3.15
C SER A 404 18.36 13.54 -4.45
N ASP A 405 17.14 13.06 -4.64
CA ASP A 405 16.32 13.32 -5.83
C ASP A 405 15.60 14.67 -5.71
N ILE A 406 16.36 15.75 -5.71
CA ILE A 406 15.88 17.09 -5.36
C ILE A 406 14.74 17.55 -6.25
N SER A 407 14.80 17.32 -7.56
CA SER A 407 13.74 17.75 -8.48
C SER A 407 12.39 17.06 -8.18
N THR A 408 12.43 15.78 -7.87
CA THR A 408 11.22 15.03 -7.47
C THR A 408 10.72 15.50 -6.11
N ILE A 409 11.63 15.71 -5.15
CA ILE A 409 11.28 16.17 -3.79
C ILE A 409 10.62 17.56 -3.83
N LEU A 410 11.09 18.46 -4.68
CA LEU A 410 10.48 19.78 -4.85
C LEU A 410 9.04 19.67 -5.37
N LEU A 411 8.77 18.73 -6.28
CA LEU A 411 7.41 18.44 -6.76
C LEU A 411 6.52 17.89 -5.65
N ILE A 412 7.04 16.97 -4.86
CA ILE A 412 6.32 16.40 -3.72
C ILE A 412 5.91 17.53 -2.76
N LYS A 413 6.82 18.43 -2.43
CA LYS A 413 6.55 19.56 -1.55
C LYS A 413 5.54 20.53 -2.16
N GLU A 414 5.70 20.89 -3.43
CA GLU A 414 4.80 21.80 -4.14
C GLU A 414 3.35 21.30 -4.07
N TYR A 415 3.12 20.05 -4.40
CA TYR A 415 1.77 19.49 -4.43
C TYR A 415 1.24 19.11 -3.06
N SER A 416 2.10 18.79 -2.11
CA SER A 416 1.69 18.68 -0.69
C SER A 416 1.08 20.00 -0.21
N ASP A 417 1.75 21.11 -0.48
CA ASP A 417 1.25 22.45 -0.11
C ASP A 417 -0.09 22.77 -0.79
N LYS A 418 -0.21 22.45 -2.08
CA LYS A 418 -1.46 22.63 -2.84
C LYS A 418 -2.60 21.79 -2.26
N MET A 419 -2.35 20.51 -1.99
CA MET A 419 -3.36 19.61 -1.41
C MET A 419 -3.83 20.11 -0.04
N HIS A 420 -2.91 20.58 0.81
CA HIS A 420 -3.26 21.12 2.12
C HIS A 420 -4.01 22.45 2.03
N SER A 421 -3.94 23.15 0.92
CA SER A 421 -4.67 24.39 0.68
C SER A 421 -6.13 24.18 0.24
N ILE A 422 -6.52 22.96 -0.09
CA ILE A 422 -7.90 22.67 -0.48
C ILE A 422 -8.84 22.96 0.70
N PRO A 423 -9.95 23.69 0.51
CA PRO A 423 -10.92 23.94 1.57
C PRO A 423 -11.48 22.66 2.16
N LYS A 424 -11.57 22.60 3.50
CA LYS A 424 -12.00 21.40 4.24
C LYS A 424 -13.43 21.53 4.74
#